data_30d507203036ec723b91f427d542d252
#
_entry.id   30d507203036ec723b91f427d542d252
#
_cell.length_a   1.000
_cell.length_b   1.000
_cell.length_c   1.000
_cell.angle_alpha   90.00
_cell.angle_beta   90.00
_cell.angle_gamma   90.00
#
_symmetry.space_group_name_H-M   'P 1'
#
loop_
_entity.id
_entity.type
_entity.pdbx_description
1 polymer ?
#
loop_
_entity_poly.entity_id
_entity_poly.type
_entity_poly.pdbx_seq_one_letter_code
_entity_poly.pdbx_strand_id
1 'polypeptide(L)'
;MEVKAVSKYVRVSPRKARVVVDLVRGKSVEQAREILAFTNRAIAETVEKTLNSAVANAEHNNQLRASNLVVKKAFVDEGPTLKRIRPRAKGSASRINKRTSHITIVVAPREEA
;
A
#
# COMPACT_ATOMS: atom_id res chain seq x y z
N MET A 1 13.48 -15.39 4.23
CA MET A 1 12.12 -15.69 3.73
C MET A 1 11.32 -14.40 3.63
N GLU A 2 10.82 -14.10 2.45
CA GLU A 2 10.01 -12.90 2.22
C GLU A 2 8.54 -13.28 2.17
N VAL A 3 7.70 -12.50 2.84
CA VAL A 3 6.24 -12.70 2.83
C VAL A 3 5.60 -11.40 2.35
N LYS A 4 4.74 -11.51 1.36
CA LYS A 4 4.11 -10.32 0.77
C LYS A 4 2.60 -10.29 0.95
N ALA A 5 2.05 -9.09 0.91
CA ALA A 5 0.62 -8.85 0.76
C ALA A 5 0.42 -7.77 -0.28
N VAL A 6 -0.64 -7.88 -1.05
CA VAL A 6 -0.97 -6.94 -2.12
C VAL A 6 -2.42 -6.48 -1.97
N SER A 7 -2.62 -5.17 -1.97
CA SER A 7 -3.97 -4.60 -2.09
C SER A 7 -4.13 -4.11 -3.51
N LYS A 8 -5.02 -4.76 -4.26
CA LYS A 8 -5.25 -4.45 -5.68
C LYS A 8 -6.42 -3.50 -5.88
N TYR A 9 -6.36 -2.75 -6.95
CA TYR A 9 -7.45 -1.86 -7.40
C TYR A 9 -7.84 -0.82 -6.36
N VAL A 10 -6.85 -0.30 -5.63
CA VAL A 10 -7.10 0.77 -4.67
C VAL A 10 -7.37 2.06 -5.42
N ARG A 11 -8.48 2.74 -5.07
CA ARG A 11 -8.93 3.96 -5.75
C ARG A 11 -8.13 5.19 -5.29
N VAL A 12 -6.86 5.22 -5.69
CA VAL A 12 -5.94 6.31 -5.40
C VAL A 12 -4.90 6.36 -6.51
N SER A 13 -4.38 7.56 -6.81
CA SER A 13 -3.33 7.65 -7.79
C SER A 13 -2.03 7.04 -7.24
N PRO A 14 -1.24 6.36 -8.08
CA PRO A 14 0.02 5.78 -7.61
C PRO A 14 0.95 6.82 -6.98
N ARG A 15 0.97 8.03 -7.53
CA ARG A 15 1.82 9.10 -7.01
C ARG A 15 1.50 9.44 -5.54
N LYS A 16 0.22 9.55 -5.21
CA LYS A 16 -0.22 9.84 -3.84
C LYS A 16 0.06 8.68 -2.90
N ALA A 17 -0.16 7.45 -3.38
CA ALA A 17 0.10 6.26 -2.58
C ALA A 17 1.59 6.10 -2.29
N ARG A 18 2.47 6.40 -3.24
CA ARG A 18 3.92 6.30 -3.07
C ARG A 18 4.44 7.19 -1.96
N VAL A 19 3.85 8.36 -1.76
CA VAL A 19 4.25 9.26 -0.68
C VAL A 19 4.16 8.56 0.67
N VAL A 20 3.09 7.83 0.91
CA VAL A 20 2.87 7.12 2.17
C VAL A 20 3.72 5.84 2.23
N VAL A 21 3.74 5.07 1.15
CA VAL A 21 4.49 3.81 1.09
C VAL A 21 5.99 4.04 1.32
N ASP A 22 6.53 5.13 0.77
CA ASP A 22 7.95 5.45 0.95
C ASP A 22 8.32 5.70 2.42
N LEU A 23 7.37 6.13 3.23
CA LEU A 23 7.62 6.40 4.65
C LEU A 23 7.92 5.12 5.46
N VAL A 24 7.40 3.99 5.04
CA VAL A 24 7.52 2.74 5.80
C VAL A 24 8.59 1.79 5.27
N ARG A 25 9.13 2.06 4.08
CA ARG A 25 10.14 1.19 3.49
C ARG A 25 11.40 1.16 4.36
N GLY A 26 11.88 -0.03 4.67
CA GLY A 26 13.09 -0.21 5.47
C GLY A 26 12.89 -0.07 6.97
N LYS A 27 11.66 0.14 7.42
CA LYS A 27 11.35 0.29 8.85
C LYS A 27 10.93 -1.05 9.43
N SER A 28 11.10 -1.20 10.75
CA SER A 28 10.53 -2.37 11.43
C SER A 28 9.00 -2.28 11.39
N VAL A 29 8.34 -3.41 11.56
CA VAL A 29 6.87 -3.44 11.55
C VAL A 29 6.30 -2.50 12.62
N GLU A 30 6.89 -2.46 13.81
CA GLU A 30 6.42 -1.57 14.88
C GLU A 30 6.55 -0.10 14.48
N GLN A 31 7.70 0.28 13.95
CA GLN A 31 7.92 1.67 13.49
C GLN A 31 7.00 2.02 12.34
N ALA A 32 6.79 1.10 11.39
CA ALA A 32 5.90 1.33 10.27
C ALA A 32 4.46 1.57 10.74
N ARG A 33 3.99 0.80 11.70
CA ARG A 33 2.65 0.97 12.27
C ARG A 33 2.50 2.32 12.96
N GLU A 34 3.51 2.77 13.70
CA GLU A 34 3.49 4.08 14.32
C GLU A 34 3.44 5.20 13.27
N ILE A 35 4.28 5.11 12.25
CA ILE A 35 4.30 6.11 11.18
C ILE A 35 2.93 6.22 10.52
N LEU A 36 2.32 5.08 10.20
CA LEU A 36 1.01 5.07 9.54
C LEU A 36 -0.10 5.58 10.44
N ALA A 37 -0.03 5.29 11.73
CA ALA A 37 -1.03 5.76 12.70
C ALA A 37 -1.03 7.29 12.82
N PHE A 38 0.14 7.93 12.65
CA PHE A 38 0.27 9.37 12.73
C PHE A 38 0.29 10.09 11.39
N THR A 39 0.20 9.35 10.29
CA THR A 39 0.16 9.96 8.96
C THR A 39 -1.25 10.46 8.67
N ASN A 40 -1.36 11.76 8.41
CA ASN A 40 -2.65 12.39 8.19
C ASN A 40 -3.07 12.33 6.73
N ARG A 41 -3.22 11.11 6.21
CA ARG A 41 -3.70 10.85 4.85
C ARG A 41 -4.59 9.63 4.86
N ALA A 42 -5.69 9.69 4.10
CA ALA A 42 -6.66 8.59 4.02
C ALA A 42 -6.02 7.28 3.54
N ILE A 43 -5.06 7.36 2.62
CA ILE A 43 -4.40 6.17 2.07
C ILE A 43 -3.55 5.43 3.11
N ALA A 44 -3.14 6.11 4.20
CA ALA A 44 -2.36 5.48 5.26
C ALA A 44 -3.10 4.29 5.87
N GLU A 45 -4.42 4.38 5.99
CA GLU A 45 -5.24 3.28 6.50
C GLU A 45 -5.16 2.04 5.62
N THR A 46 -5.21 2.24 4.30
CA THR A 46 -5.10 1.14 3.33
C THR A 46 -3.71 0.51 3.38
N VAL A 47 -2.67 1.34 3.46
CA VAL A 47 -1.29 0.84 3.58
C VAL A 47 -1.11 0.05 4.87
N GLU A 48 -1.70 0.53 5.97
CA GLU A 48 -1.66 -0.17 7.25
C GLU A 48 -2.35 -1.53 7.17
N LYS A 49 -3.50 -1.61 6.51
CA LYS A 49 -4.21 -2.88 6.30
C LYS A 49 -3.37 -3.85 5.49
N THR A 50 -2.69 -3.36 4.45
CA THR A 50 -1.81 -4.19 3.63
C THR A 50 -0.63 -4.70 4.44
N LEU A 51 -0.03 -3.84 5.26
CA LEU A 51 1.05 -4.23 6.16
C LEU A 51 0.58 -5.30 7.16
N ASN A 52 -0.58 -5.09 7.77
CA ASN A 52 -1.13 -6.05 8.72
C ASN A 52 -1.42 -7.41 8.06
N SER A 53 -1.86 -7.41 6.80
CA SER A 53 -2.06 -8.64 6.05
C SER A 53 -0.74 -9.37 5.82
N ALA A 54 0.32 -8.65 5.47
CA ALA A 54 1.65 -9.25 5.28
C ALA A 54 2.16 -9.85 6.59
N VAL A 55 2.00 -9.14 7.69
CA VAL A 55 2.40 -9.63 9.01
C VAL A 55 1.59 -10.86 9.41
N ALA A 56 0.26 -10.84 9.19
CA ALA A 56 -0.59 -11.98 9.49
C ALA A 56 -0.19 -13.21 8.66
N ASN A 57 0.13 -13.01 7.38
CA ASN A 57 0.59 -14.10 6.52
C ASN A 57 1.92 -14.68 7.05
N ALA A 58 2.82 -13.82 7.50
CA ALA A 58 4.10 -14.26 8.05
C ALA A 58 3.90 -15.06 9.34
N GLU A 59 3.03 -14.62 10.21
CA GLU A 59 2.76 -15.30 11.48
C GLU A 59 2.04 -16.64 11.28
N HIS A 60 1.00 -16.66 10.46
CA HIS A 60 0.15 -17.85 10.31
C HIS A 60 0.73 -18.89 9.35
N ASN A 61 1.32 -18.46 8.25
CA ASN A 61 1.80 -19.38 7.22
C ASN A 61 3.26 -19.77 7.38
N ASN A 62 4.07 -18.91 7.98
CA ASN A 62 5.52 -19.10 8.08
C ASN A 62 6.01 -19.09 9.52
N GLN A 63 5.12 -18.97 10.49
CA GLN A 63 5.44 -19.01 11.93
C GLN A 63 6.50 -18.00 12.34
N LEU A 64 6.54 -16.86 11.71
CA LEU A 64 7.43 -15.76 12.05
C LEU A 64 6.77 -14.86 13.09
N ARG A 65 7.60 -14.15 13.87
CA ARG A 65 7.09 -13.22 14.89
C ARG A 65 7.13 -11.78 14.39
N ALA A 66 6.06 -11.04 14.61
CA ALA A 66 5.96 -9.65 14.18
C ALA A 66 7.11 -8.80 14.75
N SER A 67 7.55 -9.07 15.97
CA SER A 67 8.64 -8.32 16.59
C SER A 67 9.98 -8.46 15.88
N ASN A 68 10.13 -9.48 15.03
CA ASN A 68 11.36 -9.73 14.27
C ASN A 68 11.22 -9.39 12.79
N LEU A 69 10.16 -8.73 12.39
CA LEU A 69 9.91 -8.43 10.98
C LEU A 69 10.24 -6.98 10.65
N VAL A 70 10.74 -6.77 9.45
CA VAL A 70 10.95 -5.44 8.89
C VAL A 70 10.27 -5.37 7.52
N VAL A 71 9.93 -4.15 7.11
CA VAL A 71 9.38 -3.90 5.77
C VAL A 71 10.57 -3.88 4.81
N LYS A 72 10.82 -4.98 4.15
CA LYS A 72 11.97 -5.11 3.24
C LYS A 72 11.72 -4.38 1.93
N LYS A 73 10.53 -4.53 1.37
CA LYS A 73 10.12 -3.88 0.13
C LYS A 73 8.73 -3.31 0.29
N ALA A 74 8.50 -2.17 -0.29
CA ALA A 74 7.18 -1.56 -0.34
C ALA A 74 7.12 -0.72 -1.60
N PHE A 75 6.14 -0.98 -2.46
CA PHE A 75 6.03 -0.27 -3.73
C PHE A 75 4.59 -0.20 -4.18
N VAL A 76 4.35 0.68 -5.13
CA VAL A 76 3.03 0.91 -5.72
C VAL A 76 3.16 0.78 -7.23
N ASP A 77 2.35 -0.11 -7.80
CA ASP A 77 2.24 -0.26 -9.24
C ASP A 77 0.96 0.39 -9.74
N GLU A 78 0.97 0.88 -10.97
CA GLU A 78 -0.22 1.43 -11.59
C GLU A 78 -1.20 0.30 -11.92
N GLY A 79 -2.45 0.50 -11.50
CA GLY A 79 -3.54 -0.36 -11.91
C GLY A 79 -4.25 0.23 -13.12
N PRO A 80 -5.32 -0.43 -13.60
CA PRO A 80 -6.08 0.11 -14.71
C PRO A 80 -6.73 1.44 -14.34
N THR A 81 -6.76 2.35 -15.32
CA THR A 81 -7.44 3.64 -15.16
C THR A 81 -8.87 3.50 -15.66
N LEU A 82 -9.82 3.79 -14.79
CA LEU A 82 -11.24 3.80 -15.14
C LEU A 82 -11.56 5.14 -15.79
N LYS A 83 -12.02 5.10 -17.03
CA LYS A 83 -12.37 6.31 -17.77
C LYS A 83 -13.86 6.56 -17.64
N ARG A 84 -14.23 7.78 -17.28
CA ARG A 84 -15.62 8.20 -17.17
C ARG A 84 -15.83 9.47 -17.97
N ILE A 85 -17.04 9.70 -18.41
CA ILE A 85 -17.40 10.89 -19.15
C ILE A 85 -18.39 11.70 -18.29
N ARG A 86 -18.08 12.97 -18.11
CA ARG A 86 -18.99 13.88 -17.42
C ARG A 86 -19.56 14.85 -18.45
N PRO A 87 -20.89 14.90 -18.62
CA PRO A 87 -21.50 15.89 -19.50
C PRO A 87 -21.20 17.31 -19.01
N ARG A 88 -20.91 18.20 -19.95
CA ARG A 88 -20.69 19.61 -19.68
C ARG A 88 -21.77 20.41 -20.37
N ALA A 89 -21.88 21.70 -20.03
CA ALA A 89 -22.82 22.61 -20.65
C ALA A 89 -22.64 22.63 -22.17
N LYS A 90 -23.71 22.92 -22.91
CA LYS A 90 -23.72 23.00 -24.38
C LYS A 90 -23.38 21.67 -25.07
N GLY A 91 -23.71 20.58 -24.43
CA GLY A 91 -23.53 19.25 -25.03
C GLY A 91 -22.11 18.76 -25.12
N SER A 92 -21.13 19.50 -24.62
CA SER A 92 -19.75 19.00 -24.55
C SER A 92 -19.59 17.99 -23.43
N ALA A 93 -18.57 17.12 -23.55
CA ALA A 93 -18.26 16.13 -22.53
C ALA A 93 -16.78 16.21 -22.18
N SER A 94 -16.45 15.98 -20.90
CA SER A 94 -15.07 15.90 -20.48
C SER A 94 -14.79 14.53 -19.90
N ARG A 95 -13.58 14.02 -20.16
CA ARG A 95 -13.15 12.72 -19.69
C ARG A 95 -12.63 12.85 -18.24
N ILE A 96 -13.07 11.94 -17.40
CA ILE A 96 -12.58 11.83 -16.03
C ILE A 96 -11.84 10.52 -15.90
N ASN A 97 -10.58 10.59 -15.47
CA ASN A 97 -9.76 9.39 -15.24
C ASN A 97 -9.80 9.03 -13.76
N LYS A 98 -10.26 7.81 -13.47
CA LYS A 98 -10.26 7.26 -12.11
C LYS A 98 -9.08 6.29 -12.02
N ARG A 99 -7.98 6.78 -11.47
CA ARG A 99 -6.75 5.99 -11.37
C ARG A 99 -6.85 4.98 -10.24
N THR A 100 -6.24 3.82 -10.42
CA THR A 100 -6.15 2.80 -9.38
C THR A 100 -4.69 2.43 -9.17
N SER A 101 -4.41 1.81 -8.04
CA SER A 101 -3.05 1.41 -7.66
C SER A 101 -3.07 0.02 -7.06
N HIS A 102 -1.96 -0.68 -7.22
CA HIS A 102 -1.71 -1.94 -6.54
C HIS A 102 -0.59 -1.71 -5.53
N ILE A 103 -0.89 -1.87 -4.25
CA ILE A 103 0.08 -1.63 -3.18
C ILE A 103 0.63 -2.97 -2.72
N THR A 104 1.95 -3.12 -2.76
CA THR A 104 2.64 -4.34 -2.34
C THR A 104 3.55 -4.04 -1.16
N ILE A 105 3.43 -4.84 -0.11
CA ILE A 105 4.33 -4.76 1.04
C ILE A 105 4.93 -6.14 1.27
N VAL A 106 6.25 -6.19 1.35
CA VAL A 106 7.01 -7.41 1.60
C VAL A 106 7.70 -7.27 2.93
N VAL A 107 7.45 -8.22 3.84
CA VAL A 107 8.10 -8.27 5.14
C VAL A 107 9.06 -9.45 5.19
N ALA A 108 10.11 -9.33 5.97
CA ALA A 108 11.10 -10.40 6.15
C ALA A 108 11.69 -10.30 7.55
N PRO A 109 12.24 -11.42 8.09
CA PRO A 109 12.97 -11.37 9.35
C PRO A 109 14.16 -10.40 9.23
N ARG A 110 14.52 -9.77 10.34
CA ARG A 110 15.63 -8.79 10.36
C ARG A 110 16.92 -9.32 9.81
N GLU A 111 17.23 -10.57 10.08
CA GLU A 111 18.47 -11.19 9.64
C GLU A 111 18.52 -11.44 8.13
N GLU A 112 17.38 -11.34 7.46
CA GLU A 112 17.29 -11.51 6.00
C GLU A 112 17.03 -10.20 5.27
N ALA A 113 16.88 -9.12 6.01
CA ALA A 113 16.51 -7.82 5.42
C ALA A 113 17.73 -7.08 4.84
#